data_ac031ecc5bef9e67c85a9ed40e91e97b
#
_entry.id   ac031ecc5bef9e67c85a9ed40e91e97b
#
_cell.length_a   1.000
_cell.length_b   1.000
_cell.length_c   1.000
_cell.angle_alpha   90.00
_cell.angle_beta   90.00
_cell.angle_gamma   90.00
#
_symmetry.space_group_name_H-M   'P 1'
#
loop_
_entity.id
_entity.type
_entity.pdbx_description
1 polymer ?
#
loop_
_entity_poly.entity_id
_entity_poly.type
_entity_poly.pdbx_seq_one_letter_code
_entity_poly.pdbx_strand_id
1 'polypeptide(L)' 'MNIQSAQYLNGLDNNTSSIRATIDSKETFVPLDPANRHYAAILEWVAEGNTIQEAD' A
#
# COMPACT_ATOMS: atom_id res chain seq x y z
N MET A 1 -10.51 -9.68 0.29
CA MET A 1 -9.86 -8.38 -0.01
C MET A 1 -9.11 -8.51 -1.33
N ASN A 2 -9.47 -7.71 -2.31
CA ASN A 2 -8.88 -7.79 -3.64
C ASN A 2 -8.06 -6.53 -3.90
N ILE A 3 -6.74 -6.64 -3.82
CA ILE A 3 -5.83 -5.52 -4.04
C ILE A 3 -5.53 -5.42 -5.55
N GLN A 4 -5.88 -4.30 -6.15
CA GLN A 4 -5.71 -4.09 -7.58
C GLN A 4 -4.44 -3.32 -7.90
N SER A 5 -4.04 -2.39 -7.03
CA SER A 5 -2.81 -1.64 -7.19
C SER A 5 -2.40 -1.03 -5.85
N ALA A 6 -1.15 -0.61 -5.76
CA ALA A 6 -0.63 0.07 -4.57
C ALA A 6 0.52 0.99 -4.98
N GLN A 7 0.62 2.12 -4.30
CA GLN A 7 1.68 3.11 -4.56
C GLN A 7 2.09 3.76 -3.24
N TYR A 8 3.39 3.92 -3.05
CA TYR A 8 3.91 4.62 -1.88
C TYR A 8 3.57 6.10 -1.93
N LEU A 9 3.30 6.69 -0.76
CA LEU A 9 3.10 8.13 -0.61
C LEU A 9 4.19 8.69 0.29
N ASN A 10 4.77 9.82 -0.11
CA ASN A 10 5.77 10.50 0.70
C ASN A 10 5.13 11.52 1.62
N GLY A 11 5.67 11.65 2.85
CA GLY A 11 5.32 12.72 3.75
C GLY A 11 6.04 14.03 3.39
N LEU A 12 5.90 15.03 4.26
CA LEU A 12 6.48 16.35 4.04
C LEU A 12 8.00 16.33 4.01
N ASP A 13 8.62 15.31 4.60
CA ASP A 13 10.07 15.15 4.65
C ASP A 13 10.61 14.26 3.53
N ASN A 14 9.80 13.95 2.53
CA ASN A 14 10.12 13.06 1.41
C ASN A 14 10.35 11.59 1.81
N ASN A 15 10.05 11.23 3.04
CA ASN A 15 10.09 9.82 3.45
C ASN A 15 8.72 9.18 3.23
N THR A 16 8.71 7.90 2.89
CA THR A 16 7.48 7.16 2.71
C THR A 16 6.67 7.16 4.01
N SER A 17 5.44 7.64 3.95
CA SER A 17 4.58 7.75 5.12
C SER A 17 3.40 6.79 5.10
N SER A 18 2.95 6.37 3.93
CA SER A 18 1.79 5.49 3.80
C SER A 18 1.76 4.89 2.39
N ILE A 19 0.74 4.07 2.14
CA ILE A 19 0.51 3.48 0.83
C ILE A 19 -0.91 3.84 0.41
N ARG A 20 -1.06 4.27 -0.85
CA ARG A 20 -2.37 4.45 -1.46
C ARG A 20 -2.64 3.19 -2.27
N ALA A 21 -3.64 2.42 -1.88
CA ALA A 21 -3.97 1.17 -2.54
C ALA A 21 -5.39 1.19 -3.06
N THR A 22 -5.60 0.55 -4.21
CA THR A 22 -6.95 0.31 -4.70
C THR A 22 -7.35 -1.10 -4.26
N ILE A 23 -8.29 -1.17 -3.33
CA ILE A 23 -8.75 -2.41 -2.73
C ILE A 23 -10.26 -2.52 -2.97
N ASP A 24 -10.68 -3.62 -3.58
CA ASP A 24 -12.09 -3.86 -3.92
C ASP A 24 -12.69 -2.67 -4.70
N SER A 25 -11.92 -2.12 -5.64
CA SER A 25 -12.29 -0.99 -6.49
C SER A 25 -12.43 0.34 -5.74
N LYS A 26 -11.89 0.43 -4.51
CA LYS A 26 -11.91 1.65 -3.72
C LYS A 26 -10.51 2.08 -3.37
N GLU A 27 -10.23 3.39 -3.46
CA GLU A 27 -8.95 3.93 -3.03
C GLU A 27 -8.90 3.96 -1.51
N THR A 28 -7.86 3.37 -0.95
CA THR A 28 -7.69 3.23 0.49
C THR A 28 -6.28 3.68 0.86
N PHE A 29 -6.16 4.51 1.90
CA PHE A 29 -4.86 4.91 2.43
C PHE A 29 -4.47 3.97 3.56
N VAL A 30 -3.28 3.39 3.48
CA VAL A 30 -2.83 2.32 4.38
C VAL A 30 -1.55 2.76 5.07
N PRO A 31 -1.52 2.81 6.41
CA PRO A 31 -0.30 3.15 7.14
C PRO A 31 0.73 2.02 7.04
N LEU A 32 2.00 2.37 7.23
CA LEU A 32 3.08 1.39 7.22
C LEU A 32 3.20 0.73 8.60
N ASP A 33 2.14 0.08 9.03
CA ASP A 33 2.03 -0.54 10.35
C ASP A 33 1.76 -2.03 10.18
N PRO A 34 2.69 -2.90 10.60
CA PRO A 34 2.51 -4.36 10.46
C PRO A 34 1.27 -4.89 11.18
N ALA A 35 0.76 -4.18 12.18
CA ALA A 35 -0.45 -4.57 12.87
C ALA A 35 -1.72 -4.23 12.08
N ASN A 36 -1.61 -3.41 11.03
CA ASN A 36 -2.76 -3.03 10.22
C ASN A 36 -3.07 -4.15 9.22
N ARG A 37 -4.33 -4.59 9.19
CA ARG A 37 -4.73 -5.71 8.32
C ARG A 37 -4.55 -5.41 6.84
N HIS A 38 -4.76 -4.17 6.43
CA HIS A 38 -4.60 -3.78 5.03
C HIS A 38 -3.14 -3.83 4.61
N TYR A 39 -2.25 -3.37 5.49
CA TYR A 39 -0.82 -3.42 5.22
C TYR A 39 -0.34 -4.86 5.13
N ALA A 40 -0.78 -5.72 6.06
CA ALA A 40 -0.43 -7.14 6.04
C ALA A 40 -0.91 -7.80 4.73
N ALA A 41 -2.12 -7.46 4.28
CA ALA A 41 -2.64 -7.99 3.02
C ALA A 41 -1.82 -7.51 1.82
N ILE A 42 -1.35 -6.26 1.84
CA ILE A 42 -0.50 -5.72 0.78
C ILE A 42 0.83 -6.47 0.74
N LEU A 43 1.41 -6.79 1.90
CA LEU A 43 2.65 -7.56 1.94
C LEU A 43 2.48 -8.95 1.34
N GLU A 44 1.36 -9.62 1.60
CA GLU A 44 1.07 -10.90 0.98
C GLU A 44 0.90 -10.76 -0.52
N TRP A 45 0.23 -9.70 -0.96
CA TRP A 45 0.03 -9.42 -2.37
C TRP A 45 1.37 -9.22 -3.10
N VAL A 46 2.32 -8.53 -2.47
CA VAL A 46 3.66 -8.37 -3.01
C VAL A 46 4.38 -9.73 -3.10
N ALA A 47 4.21 -10.57 -2.07
CA ALA A 47 4.82 -11.89 -2.06
C ALA A 47 4.28 -12.79 -3.19
N GLU A 48 3.11 -12.50 -3.72
CA GLU A 48 2.54 -13.22 -4.85
C GLU A 48 3.10 -12.79 -6.20
N GLY A 49 4.00 -11.82 -6.22
CA GLY A 49 4.65 -11.35 -7.45
C GLY A 49 4.24 -9.96 -7.90
N ASN A 50 3.50 -9.22 -7.07
CA ASN A 50 3.08 -7.88 -7.40
C ASN A 50 4.08 -6.86 -6.86
N THR A 51 3.98 -5.62 -7.33
CA THR A 51 4.91 -4.56 -6.95
C THR A 51 4.15 -3.34 -6.49
N ILE A 52 4.60 -2.75 -5.36
CA ILE A 52 4.11 -1.45 -4.92
C ILE A 52 4.86 -0.39 -5.72
N GLN A 53 4.14 0.49 -6.40
CA GLN A 53 4.76 1.53 -7.21
C GLN A 53 5.46 2.55 -6.33
N GLU A 54 6.54 3.12 -6.86
CA GLU A 54 7.25 4.17 -6.14
C GLU A 54 6.41 5.45 -6.07
N ALA A 55 6.66 6.26 -5.05
CA ALA A 55 5.98 7.55 -4.89
C ALA A 55 6.35 8.48 -6.03
N ASP A 56 5.40 9.33 -6.39
CA ASP A 56 5.62 10.37 -7.42
C ASP A 56 6.62 11.42 -6.95
#